data_0c0d9a741d6f295464d8d9689c757194
#
_entry.id   0c0d9a741d6f295464d8d9689c757194
#
_cell.length_a   1.000
_cell.length_b   1.000
_cell.length_c   1.000
_cell.angle_alpha   90.00
_cell.angle_beta   90.00
_cell.angle_gamma   90.00
#
_symmetry.space_group_name_H-M   'P 1'
#
loop_
_entity.id
_entity.type
_entity.pdbx_description
1 polymer ?
#
loop_
_entity_poly.entity_id
_entity_poly.type
_entity_poly.pdbx_seq_one_letter_code
_entity_poly.pdbx_strand_id
1 'polypeptide(L)'
;MIKVLKNVIAFSLKNKYFIIISSLVLVVSGIITFRNMPIEAFPDVTNTEISVITQWPGRSAEEVEKFVTIPIEIALNPVQQKISLRSTSIFGLSYVKLIFDDEVKDPQARQQVMNLLQNATLPTSVIPCLLYTSDAADE
;
A
#
# COMPACT_ATOMS: atom_id res chain seq x y z
N MET A 1 29.53 -44.37 -2.53
CA MET A 1 28.85 -43.45 -3.49
C MET A 1 28.37 -44.22 -4.74
N ILE A 2 29.18 -45.00 -5.42
CA ILE A 2 28.84 -45.73 -6.66
C ILE A 2 27.69 -46.75 -6.52
N LYS A 3 27.55 -47.44 -5.36
CA LYS A 3 26.46 -48.40 -5.11
C LYS A 3 25.08 -47.72 -5.02
N VAL A 4 25.00 -46.55 -4.41
CA VAL A 4 23.74 -45.79 -4.30
C VAL A 4 23.28 -45.33 -5.69
N LEU A 5 24.20 -44.85 -6.50
CA LEU A 5 23.92 -44.41 -7.88
C LEU A 5 23.38 -45.55 -8.75
N LYS A 6 24.02 -46.76 -8.67
CA LYS A 6 23.54 -47.95 -9.38
C LYS A 6 22.16 -48.37 -8.95
N ASN A 7 21.84 -48.33 -7.63
CA ASN A 7 20.52 -48.71 -7.14
C ASN A 7 19.42 -47.73 -7.61
N VAL A 8 19.71 -46.41 -7.63
CA VAL A 8 18.78 -45.41 -8.13
C VAL A 8 18.50 -45.59 -9.62
N ILE A 9 19.53 -45.82 -10.42
CA ILE A 9 19.40 -46.09 -11.85
C ILE A 9 18.58 -47.37 -12.10
N ALA A 10 18.89 -48.47 -11.40
CA ALA A 10 18.17 -49.74 -11.54
C ALA A 10 16.68 -49.60 -11.13
N PHE A 11 16.37 -48.83 -10.08
CA PHE A 11 15.00 -48.55 -9.66
C PHE A 11 14.25 -47.75 -10.72
N SER A 12 14.89 -46.70 -11.26
CA SER A 12 14.30 -45.85 -12.31
C SER A 12 13.96 -46.66 -13.58
N LEU A 13 14.86 -47.50 -14.02
CA LEU A 13 14.64 -48.36 -15.19
C LEU A 13 13.56 -49.42 -14.98
N LYS A 14 13.47 -50.00 -13.76
CA LYS A 14 12.46 -51.01 -13.42
C LYS A 14 11.06 -50.39 -13.35
N ASN A 15 10.92 -49.17 -12.84
CA ASN A 15 9.65 -48.50 -12.61
C ASN A 15 9.47 -47.27 -13.50
N LYS A 16 9.69 -47.42 -14.80
CA LYS A 16 9.66 -46.30 -15.77
C LYS A 16 8.36 -45.47 -15.71
N TYR A 17 7.21 -46.10 -15.55
CA TYR A 17 5.93 -45.40 -15.47
C TYR A 17 5.79 -44.54 -14.21
N PHE A 18 6.30 -45.01 -13.08
CA PHE A 18 6.31 -44.28 -11.83
C PHE A 18 7.15 -43.01 -11.92
N ILE A 19 8.32 -43.09 -12.55
CA ILE A 19 9.20 -41.93 -12.77
C ILE A 19 8.56 -40.91 -13.71
N ILE A 20 7.91 -41.37 -14.80
CA ILE A 20 7.22 -40.47 -15.73
C ILE A 20 6.07 -39.73 -15.04
N ILE A 21 5.25 -40.42 -14.25
CA ILE A 21 4.13 -39.81 -13.52
C ILE A 21 4.65 -38.83 -12.48
N SER A 22 5.68 -39.22 -11.70
CA SER A 22 6.31 -38.32 -10.72
C SER A 22 6.88 -37.07 -11.34
N SER A 23 7.55 -37.17 -12.48
CA SER A 23 8.06 -36.04 -13.23
C SER A 23 6.95 -35.13 -13.74
N LEU A 24 5.84 -35.73 -14.24
CA LEU A 24 4.69 -34.96 -14.72
C LEU A 24 4.03 -34.15 -13.57
N VAL A 25 3.84 -34.78 -12.41
CA VAL A 25 3.30 -34.13 -11.21
C VAL A 25 4.18 -32.96 -10.78
N LEU A 26 5.51 -33.14 -10.82
CA LEU A 26 6.46 -32.10 -10.45
C LEU A 26 6.39 -30.90 -11.40
N VAL A 27 6.30 -31.14 -12.72
CA VAL A 27 6.15 -30.09 -13.72
C VAL A 27 4.83 -29.33 -13.54
N VAL A 28 3.71 -30.04 -13.37
CA VAL A 28 2.40 -29.43 -13.17
C VAL A 28 2.38 -28.58 -11.88
N SER A 29 2.90 -29.12 -10.79
CA SER A 29 2.98 -28.39 -9.52
C SER A 29 3.87 -27.13 -9.65
N GLY A 30 4.97 -27.21 -10.39
CA GLY A 30 5.85 -26.05 -10.67
C GLY A 30 5.13 -24.95 -11.45
N ILE A 31 4.34 -25.33 -12.47
CA ILE A 31 3.56 -24.36 -13.27
C ILE A 31 2.49 -23.68 -12.40
N ILE A 32 1.79 -24.43 -11.56
CA ILE A 32 0.76 -23.89 -10.68
C ILE A 32 1.39 -22.91 -9.66
N THR A 33 2.51 -23.31 -9.05
CA THR A 33 3.23 -22.44 -8.11
C THR A 33 3.73 -21.17 -8.78
N PHE A 34 4.28 -21.27 -9.98
CA PHE A 34 4.76 -20.12 -10.73
C PHE A 34 3.65 -19.13 -11.08
N ARG A 35 2.47 -19.63 -11.47
CA ARG A 35 1.30 -18.78 -11.78
C ARG A 35 0.72 -18.07 -10.56
N ASN A 36 0.83 -18.69 -9.39
CA ASN A 36 0.32 -18.13 -8.13
C ASN A 36 1.37 -17.33 -7.36
N MET A 37 2.58 -17.20 -7.88
CA MET A 37 3.62 -16.42 -7.24
C MET A 37 3.40 -14.94 -7.54
N PRO A 38 3.12 -14.10 -6.55
CA PRO A 38 3.10 -12.67 -6.76
C PRO A 38 4.52 -12.23 -7.11
N ILE A 39 4.72 -11.79 -8.35
CA ILE A 39 6.02 -11.28 -8.81
C ILE A 39 6.03 -9.78 -8.50
N GLU A 40 6.37 -9.44 -7.27
CA GLU A 40 6.73 -8.07 -6.92
C GLU A 40 8.17 -7.85 -7.38
N ALA A 41 8.36 -7.02 -8.38
CA ALA A 41 9.69 -6.72 -8.95
C ALA A 41 10.60 -6.02 -7.94
N PHE A 42 10.02 -5.29 -6.99
CA PHE A 42 10.69 -4.69 -5.84
C PHE A 42 9.79 -4.85 -4.62
N PRO A 43 10.34 -5.19 -3.43
CA PRO A 43 9.57 -5.06 -2.19
C PRO A 43 9.21 -3.59 -2.02
N ASP A 44 7.91 -3.32 -1.97
CA ASP A 44 7.43 -1.95 -1.72
C ASP A 44 7.75 -1.59 -0.27
N VAL A 45 8.82 -0.80 -0.11
CA VAL A 45 9.27 -0.24 1.18
C VAL A 45 8.66 1.13 1.42
N THR A 46 7.63 1.50 0.66
CA THR A 46 6.96 2.79 0.77
C THR A 46 5.94 2.72 1.89
N ASN A 47 6.14 3.53 2.91
CA ASN A 47 5.18 3.67 4.00
C ASN A 47 3.82 4.12 3.45
N THR A 48 2.73 3.62 4.04
CA THR A 48 1.38 4.08 3.73
C THR A 48 1.28 5.60 3.84
N GLU A 49 0.98 6.26 2.72
CA GLU A 49 0.93 7.71 2.62
C GLU A 49 -0.47 8.17 2.22
N ILE A 50 -1.05 9.08 3.00
CA ILE A 50 -2.33 9.70 2.70
C ILE A 50 -2.15 11.20 2.57
N SER A 51 -2.60 11.75 1.44
CA SER A 51 -2.57 13.17 1.16
C SER A 51 -3.98 13.74 1.14
N VAL A 52 -4.21 14.77 1.93
CA VAL A 52 -5.45 15.55 1.97
C VAL A 52 -5.23 16.85 1.23
N ILE A 53 -5.93 17.03 0.12
CA ILE A 53 -5.88 18.26 -0.68
C ILE A 53 -7.18 19.01 -0.51
N THR A 54 -7.07 20.30 -0.18
CA THR A 54 -8.23 21.15 0.05
C THR A 54 -8.06 22.44 -0.75
N GLN A 55 -9.02 22.71 -1.62
CA GLN A 55 -9.01 23.92 -2.46
C GLN A 55 -9.92 25.01 -1.89
N TRP A 56 -9.39 26.22 -1.82
CA TRP A 56 -10.13 27.43 -1.45
C TRP A 56 -9.74 28.60 -2.36
N PRO A 57 -10.26 28.63 -3.60
CA PRO A 57 -9.84 29.57 -4.61
C PRO A 57 -10.01 31.05 -4.18
N GLY A 58 -9.06 31.89 -4.57
CA GLY A 58 -9.11 33.34 -4.31
C GLY A 58 -8.68 33.77 -2.91
N ARG A 59 -8.12 32.85 -2.11
CA ARG A 59 -7.62 33.15 -0.77
C ARG A 59 -6.10 33.12 -0.71
N SER A 60 -5.54 34.03 0.11
CA SER A 60 -4.09 34.07 0.36
C SER A 60 -3.63 32.80 1.09
N ALA A 61 -2.33 32.48 0.98
CA ALA A 61 -1.74 31.33 1.68
C ALA A 61 -1.95 31.41 3.21
N GLU A 62 -1.88 32.63 3.79
CA GLU A 62 -2.10 32.87 5.21
C GLU A 62 -3.55 32.58 5.64
N GLU A 63 -4.54 33.00 4.83
CA GLU A 63 -5.95 32.68 5.09
C GLU A 63 -6.22 31.18 4.99
N VAL A 64 -5.66 30.52 3.95
CA VAL A 64 -5.76 29.06 3.77
C VAL A 64 -5.13 28.33 4.95
N GLU A 65 -3.97 28.76 5.42
CA GLU A 65 -3.31 28.18 6.58
C GLU A 65 -4.19 28.28 7.82
N LYS A 66 -4.66 29.49 8.15
CA LYS A 66 -5.40 29.77 9.38
C LYS A 66 -6.77 29.10 9.43
N PHE A 67 -7.51 29.08 8.32
CA PHE A 67 -8.90 28.64 8.28
C PHE A 67 -9.11 27.23 7.71
N VAL A 68 -8.11 26.66 7.05
CA VAL A 68 -8.20 25.34 6.43
C VAL A 68 -7.13 24.40 6.95
N THR A 69 -5.85 24.77 6.84
CA THR A 69 -4.74 23.87 7.18
C THR A 69 -4.69 23.56 8.67
N ILE A 70 -4.70 24.59 9.53
CA ILE A 70 -4.64 24.41 11.00
C ILE A 70 -5.83 23.60 11.52
N PRO A 71 -7.11 23.86 11.18
CA PRO A 71 -8.22 23.00 11.59
C PRO A 71 -8.10 21.53 11.14
N ILE A 72 -7.56 21.28 9.92
CA ILE A 72 -7.30 19.92 9.44
C ILE A 72 -6.20 19.25 10.25
N GLU A 73 -5.10 19.94 10.54
CA GLU A 73 -4.02 19.42 11.38
C GLU A 73 -4.49 19.05 12.77
N ILE A 74 -5.29 19.93 13.39
CA ILE A 74 -5.87 19.67 14.72
C ILE A 74 -6.78 18.45 14.69
N ALA A 75 -7.64 18.31 13.67
CA ALA A 75 -8.52 17.18 13.50
C ALA A 75 -7.76 15.86 13.26
N LEU A 76 -6.64 15.90 12.53
CA LEU A 76 -5.82 14.74 12.21
C LEU A 76 -4.73 14.44 13.26
N ASN A 77 -4.56 15.32 14.25
CA ASN A 77 -3.57 15.09 15.30
C ASN A 77 -3.81 13.81 16.13
N PRO A 78 -5.05 13.38 16.44
CA PRO A 78 -5.30 12.15 17.18
C PRO A 78 -5.17 10.87 16.35
N VAL A 79 -4.81 10.93 15.07
CA VAL A 79 -4.59 9.75 14.23
C VAL A 79 -3.51 8.86 14.86
N GLN A 80 -3.84 7.58 15.04
CA GLN A 80 -2.94 6.60 15.64
C GLN A 80 -1.94 6.05 14.60
N GLN A 81 -0.76 5.67 15.07
CA GLN A 81 0.29 5.04 14.24
C GLN A 81 0.78 5.91 13.08
N LYS A 82 0.64 7.24 13.18
CA LYS A 82 1.28 8.15 12.25
C LYS A 82 2.75 8.38 12.64
N ILE A 83 3.63 8.31 11.67
CA ILE A 83 5.05 8.65 11.83
C ILE A 83 5.24 10.16 11.69
N SER A 84 4.56 10.76 10.71
CA SER A 84 4.75 12.15 10.37
C SER A 84 3.46 12.77 9.81
N LEU A 85 3.21 14.02 10.19
CA LEU A 85 2.17 14.87 9.61
C LEU A 85 2.89 16.15 9.12
N ARG A 86 2.75 16.45 7.85
CA ARG A 86 3.32 17.64 7.22
C ARG A 86 2.26 18.36 6.43
N SER A 87 2.27 19.68 6.49
CA SER A 87 1.35 20.52 5.73
C SER A 87 2.10 21.56 4.92
N THR A 88 1.46 22.01 3.88
CA THR A 88 1.91 23.11 3.04
C THR A 88 0.71 23.93 2.59
N SER A 89 0.72 25.21 2.86
CA SER A 89 -0.32 26.15 2.45
C SER A 89 0.22 27.03 1.34
N ILE A 90 -0.50 27.08 0.22
CA ILE A 90 -0.20 27.95 -0.91
C ILE A 90 -1.45 28.74 -1.27
N PHE A 91 -1.34 29.67 -2.21
CA PHE A 91 -2.48 30.48 -2.66
C PHE A 91 -3.64 29.59 -3.14
N GLY A 92 -4.77 29.64 -2.42
CA GLY A 92 -5.97 28.89 -2.73
C GLY A 92 -5.91 27.36 -2.54
N LEU A 93 -4.83 26.82 -1.92
CA LEU A 93 -4.68 25.37 -1.76
C LEU A 93 -4.00 25.02 -0.43
N SER A 94 -4.56 24.06 0.27
CA SER A 94 -3.95 23.38 1.41
C SER A 94 -3.60 21.94 1.03
N TYR A 95 -2.38 21.51 1.35
CA TYR A 95 -1.89 20.17 1.15
C TYR A 95 -1.39 19.61 2.49
N VAL A 96 -2.02 18.58 2.98
CA VAL A 96 -1.65 17.90 4.24
C VAL A 96 -1.30 16.46 3.95
N LYS A 97 -0.08 16.06 4.30
CA LYS A 97 0.49 14.74 4.07
C LYS A 97 0.65 14.00 5.40
N LEU A 98 0.08 12.79 5.48
CA LEU A 98 0.27 11.87 6.58
C LEU A 98 1.08 10.67 6.11
N ILE A 99 2.06 10.29 6.90
CA ILE A 99 2.84 9.07 6.70
C ILE A 99 2.55 8.16 7.90
N PHE A 100 2.12 6.93 7.61
CA PHE A 100 1.81 5.91 8.59
C PHE A 100 2.96 4.91 8.74
N ASP A 101 2.91 4.11 9.79
CA ASP A 101 3.81 3.00 10.00
C ASP A 101 3.47 1.83 9.05
N ASP A 102 4.47 1.03 8.68
CA ASP A 102 4.33 -0.12 7.76
C ASP A 102 3.34 -1.18 8.26
N GLU A 103 3.04 -1.18 9.56
CA GLU A 103 2.07 -2.10 10.15
C GLU A 103 0.61 -1.73 9.84
N VAL A 104 0.36 -0.50 9.40
CA VAL A 104 -1.00 0.01 9.14
C VAL A 104 -1.41 -0.30 7.71
N LYS A 105 -2.46 -1.11 7.56
CA LYS A 105 -3.04 -1.40 6.25
C LYS A 105 -3.77 -0.16 5.71
N ASP A 106 -3.56 0.14 4.43
CA ASP A 106 -4.13 1.27 3.70
C ASP A 106 -5.63 1.53 3.94
N PRO A 107 -6.53 0.52 3.90
CA PRO A 107 -7.95 0.76 4.13
C PRO A 107 -8.26 1.28 5.53
N GLN A 108 -7.49 0.84 6.54
CA GLN A 108 -7.66 1.26 7.93
C GLN A 108 -7.19 2.70 8.15
N ALA A 109 -6.01 3.04 7.60
CA ALA A 109 -5.48 4.39 7.64
C ALA A 109 -6.46 5.40 7.01
N ARG A 110 -6.96 5.07 5.82
CA ARG A 110 -7.94 5.88 5.10
C ARG A 110 -9.23 6.09 5.91
N GLN A 111 -9.78 5.02 6.49
CA GLN A 111 -11.00 5.11 7.29
C GLN A 111 -10.81 5.99 8.53
N GLN A 112 -9.66 5.90 9.21
CA GLN A 112 -9.33 6.76 10.34
C GLN A 112 -9.26 8.23 9.94
N VAL A 113 -8.54 8.54 8.85
CA VAL A 113 -8.42 9.91 8.35
C VAL A 113 -9.79 10.48 7.95
N MET A 114 -10.62 9.70 7.22
CA MET A 114 -11.96 10.13 6.83
C MET A 114 -12.86 10.44 8.03
N ASN A 115 -12.86 9.58 9.04
CA ASN A 115 -13.68 9.77 10.25
C ASN A 115 -13.26 11.01 11.02
N LEU A 116 -11.95 11.26 11.14
CA LEU A 116 -11.44 12.42 11.87
C LEU A 116 -11.60 13.71 11.09
N LEU A 117 -11.46 13.66 9.76
CA LEU A 117 -11.63 14.82 8.89
C LEU A 117 -13.06 15.39 8.93
N GLN A 118 -14.08 14.54 9.18
CA GLN A 118 -15.46 14.98 9.37
C GLN A 118 -15.64 15.87 10.61
N ASN A 119 -14.75 15.78 11.59
CA ASN A 119 -14.75 16.63 12.79
C ASN A 119 -14.00 17.97 12.60
N ALA A 120 -13.36 18.16 11.45
CA ALA A 120 -12.67 19.41 11.15
C ALA A 120 -13.67 20.55 10.91
N THR A 121 -13.53 21.65 11.62
CA THR A 121 -14.38 22.84 11.46
C THR A 121 -13.88 23.65 10.25
N LEU A 122 -14.36 23.30 9.08
CA LEU A 122 -13.99 23.97 7.81
C LEU A 122 -15.06 24.97 7.37
N PRO A 123 -14.69 26.03 6.60
CA PRO A 123 -15.66 26.92 5.95
C PRO A 123 -16.57 26.13 4.99
N THR A 124 -17.85 26.50 4.92
CA THR A 124 -18.89 25.79 4.14
C THR A 124 -18.64 25.70 2.64
N SER A 125 -17.70 26.49 2.11
CA SER A 125 -17.30 26.51 0.70
C SER A 125 -16.10 25.63 0.38
N VAL A 126 -15.59 24.88 1.35
CA VAL A 126 -14.33 24.12 1.25
C VAL A 126 -14.61 22.64 1.43
N ILE A 127 -14.26 21.83 0.44
CA ILE A 127 -14.41 20.38 0.48
C ILE A 127 -13.01 19.75 0.43
N PRO A 128 -12.59 19.05 1.49
CA PRO A 128 -11.33 18.32 1.46
C PRO A 128 -11.43 17.09 0.53
N CYS A 129 -10.44 16.94 -0.35
CA CYS A 129 -10.29 15.79 -1.22
C CYS A 129 -9.16 14.91 -0.71
N LEU A 130 -9.43 13.64 -0.46
CA LEU A 130 -8.41 12.64 -0.13
C LEU A 130 -7.79 12.10 -1.41
N LEU A 131 -6.50 12.30 -1.57
CA LEU A 131 -5.69 11.59 -2.54
C LEU A 131 -4.89 10.52 -1.81
N TYR A 132 -4.95 9.36 -2.36
CA TYR A 132 -4.22 8.18 -1.91
C TYR A 132 -3.27 7.77 -3.02
N THR A 133 -2.00 7.63 -2.71
CA THR A 133 -1.04 6.98 -3.58
C THR A 133 -1.00 5.50 -3.24
N SER A 134 -1.98 4.75 -3.73
CA SER A 134 -1.81 3.34 -3.98
C SER A 134 -1.03 3.24 -5.28
N ASP A 135 0.00 2.46 -5.26
CA ASP A 135 0.74 2.14 -6.47
C ASP A 135 -0.24 1.64 -7.54
N ALA A 136 -0.48 2.48 -8.56
CA ALA A 136 -1.36 2.17 -9.68
C ALA A 136 -0.66 1.22 -10.67
N ALA A 137 0.04 0.21 -10.16
CA ALA A 137 0.79 -0.78 -10.95
C ALA A 137 0.08 -2.14 -11.07
N ASP A 138 -1.17 -2.25 -10.59
CA ASP A 138 -2.00 -3.45 -10.73
C ASP A 138 -3.17 -3.23 -11.71
N GLU A 139 -2.87 -2.83 -12.95
CA GLU A 139 -3.75 -3.09 -14.11
C GLU A 139 -2.97 -3.70 -15.27
#